data_68c51099c945d00427e9b112db5e3759
#
_entry.id   68c51099c945d00427e9b112db5e3759
#
_cell.length_a   1.000
_cell.length_b   1.000
_cell.length_c   1.000
_cell.angle_alpha   90.00
_cell.angle_beta   90.00
_cell.angle_gamma   90.00
#
_symmetry.space_group_name_H-M   'P 1'
#
loop_
_entity.id
_entity.type
_entity.pdbx_description
1 polymer ?
#
loop_
_entity_poly.entity_id
_entity_poly.type
_entity_poly.pdbx_seq_one_letter_code
_entity_poly.pdbx_strand_id
1 'polypeptide(L)'
;YVEMADACVQDILSRGKTVILAGGTGLYADSLIAGRSFAPFPATGKREALEERLRREGVQALHTELSAVDPETAARLPLGDARRILRALERYQETGRTITQHNEETKRLPPRYRPVWLGMTFRDRADLYARIDLRVEQTLEQGLVAEVERLLARGVPDTATAMQAIGYKEIVQALRGQTTMDEAVRLIQQRSRNYAKRQLTWFRRNPELHWLEQTLPLDFSATFAQALLHIPFFAP
;
A
#
# COMPACT_ATOMS: atom_id res chain seq x y z
N TYR A 1 5.28 -3.64 -10.44
CA TYR A 1 5.48 -4.50 -9.25
C TYR A 1 5.12 -5.95 -9.54
N VAL A 2 3.90 -6.25 -10.01
CA VAL A 2 3.43 -7.64 -10.20
C VAL A 2 4.37 -8.43 -11.12
N GLU A 3 4.73 -7.88 -12.26
CA GLU A 3 5.64 -8.53 -13.22
C GLU A 3 7.03 -8.80 -12.61
N MET A 4 7.60 -7.82 -11.93
CA MET A 4 8.91 -7.98 -11.28
C MET A 4 8.86 -9.00 -10.14
N ALA A 5 7.81 -8.95 -9.31
CA ALA A 5 7.64 -9.89 -8.21
C ALA A 5 7.36 -11.31 -8.73
N ASP A 6 6.57 -11.45 -9.80
CA ASP A 6 6.32 -12.73 -10.46
C ASP A 6 7.61 -13.36 -11.00
N ALA A 7 8.46 -12.58 -11.66
CA ALA A 7 9.76 -13.04 -12.12
C ALA A 7 10.63 -13.55 -10.97
N CYS A 8 10.66 -12.85 -9.83
CA CYS A 8 11.37 -13.32 -8.63
C CYS A 8 10.77 -14.62 -8.07
N VAL A 9 9.43 -14.74 -8.04
CA VAL A 9 8.75 -15.97 -7.60
C VAL A 9 9.14 -17.14 -8.50
N GLN A 10 9.09 -16.96 -9.82
CA GLN A 10 9.45 -18.00 -10.78
C GLN A 10 10.92 -18.43 -10.64
N ASP A 11 11.85 -17.49 -10.45
CA ASP A 11 13.25 -17.80 -10.21
C ASP A 11 13.44 -18.64 -8.94
N ILE A 12 12.79 -18.25 -7.83
CA ILE A 12 12.90 -18.97 -6.56
C ILE A 12 12.34 -20.41 -6.70
N LEU A 13 11.18 -20.54 -7.34
CA LEU A 13 10.53 -21.84 -7.57
C LEU A 13 11.36 -22.73 -8.50
N SER A 14 11.97 -22.18 -9.57
CA SER A 14 12.83 -22.94 -10.48
C SER A 14 14.04 -23.56 -9.78
N ARG A 15 14.50 -22.95 -8.68
CA ARG A 15 15.56 -23.46 -7.81
C ARG A 15 15.06 -24.45 -6.75
N GLY A 16 13.79 -24.87 -6.78
CA GLY A 16 13.18 -25.75 -5.80
C GLY A 16 13.09 -25.17 -4.39
N LYS A 17 13.00 -23.83 -4.27
CA LYS A 17 12.96 -23.12 -2.99
C LYS A 17 11.55 -22.63 -2.66
N THR A 18 11.26 -22.52 -1.37
CA THR A 18 10.02 -21.92 -0.89
C THR A 18 10.06 -20.41 -1.05
N VAL A 19 8.99 -19.85 -1.58
CA VAL A 19 8.83 -18.39 -1.71
C VAL A 19 8.26 -17.82 -0.42
N ILE A 20 8.89 -16.78 0.12
CA ILE A 20 8.37 -16.00 1.23
C ILE A 20 8.13 -14.57 0.73
N LEU A 21 6.86 -14.15 0.72
CA LEU A 21 6.46 -12.79 0.42
C LEU A 21 6.25 -12.02 1.75
N ALA A 22 7.21 -11.19 2.11
CA ALA A 22 7.12 -10.38 3.32
C ALA A 22 6.77 -8.94 3.00
N GLY A 23 5.77 -8.38 3.68
CA GLY A 23 5.38 -6.99 3.48
C GLY A 23 4.05 -6.63 4.12
N GLY A 24 3.64 -5.38 3.97
CA GLY A 24 2.39 -4.85 4.56
C GLY A 24 1.49 -4.12 3.54
N THR A 25 1.83 -4.16 2.24
CA THR A 25 1.01 -3.56 1.19
C THR A 25 0.07 -4.60 0.60
N GLY A 26 -1.13 -4.71 1.18
CA GLY A 26 -2.09 -5.74 0.80
C GLY A 26 -2.45 -5.72 -0.69
N LEU A 27 -2.59 -4.54 -1.30
CA LEU A 27 -2.83 -4.44 -2.74
C LEU A 27 -1.76 -5.16 -3.57
N TYR A 28 -0.50 -5.08 -3.16
CA TYR A 28 0.61 -5.73 -3.87
C TYR A 28 0.55 -7.25 -3.72
N ALA A 29 0.36 -7.73 -2.50
CA ALA A 29 0.23 -9.15 -2.23
C ALA A 29 -0.97 -9.77 -2.97
N ASP A 30 -2.15 -9.19 -2.82
CA ASP A 30 -3.37 -9.65 -3.49
C ASP A 30 -3.22 -9.65 -5.02
N SER A 31 -2.56 -8.63 -5.56
CA SER A 31 -2.38 -8.52 -7.02
C SER A 31 -1.41 -9.56 -7.58
N LEU A 32 -0.33 -9.86 -6.86
CA LEU A 32 0.61 -10.91 -7.24
C LEU A 32 -0.08 -12.29 -7.18
N ILE A 33 -0.75 -12.59 -6.06
CA ILE A 33 -1.43 -13.88 -5.85
C ILE A 33 -2.52 -14.10 -6.89
N ALA A 34 -3.33 -13.08 -7.16
CA ALA A 34 -4.39 -13.15 -8.17
C ALA A 34 -3.88 -13.07 -9.62
N GLY A 35 -2.60 -12.80 -9.84
CA GLY A 35 -2.05 -12.62 -11.19
C GLY A 35 -2.65 -11.42 -11.93
N ARG A 36 -3.02 -10.34 -11.22
CA ARG A 36 -3.65 -9.18 -11.83
C ARG A 36 -2.71 -8.47 -12.78
N SER A 37 -3.17 -8.23 -14.00
CA SER A 37 -2.46 -7.38 -14.94
C SER A 37 -2.81 -5.90 -14.70
N PHE A 38 -1.78 -5.09 -14.54
CA PHE A 38 -1.89 -3.64 -14.50
C PHE A 38 -1.16 -3.10 -15.73
N ALA A 39 -1.77 -3.25 -16.90
CA ALA A 39 -1.23 -2.63 -18.08
C ALA A 39 -1.06 -1.11 -17.83
N PRO A 40 0.12 -0.54 -18.09
CA PRO A 40 0.31 0.89 -18.01
C PRO A 40 -0.65 1.57 -19.00
N PHE A 41 -1.25 2.65 -18.60
CA PHE A 41 -1.98 3.48 -19.55
C PHE A 41 -0.98 4.24 -20.42
N PRO A 42 -1.23 4.35 -21.71
CA PRO A 42 -0.43 5.23 -22.55
C PRO A 42 -0.51 6.66 -22.00
N ALA A 43 0.58 7.41 -22.07
CA ALA A 43 0.60 8.83 -21.71
C ALA A 43 -0.04 9.64 -22.84
N THR A 44 -1.37 9.67 -22.89
CA THR A 44 -2.14 10.35 -23.97
C THR A 44 -2.54 11.78 -23.61
N GLY A 45 -2.18 12.27 -22.41
CA GLY A 45 -2.60 13.57 -21.89
C GLY A 45 -4.01 13.61 -21.26
N LYS A 46 -4.71 12.47 -21.24
CA LYS A 46 -6.08 12.40 -20.64
C LYS A 46 -6.05 12.61 -19.14
N ARG A 47 -4.98 12.17 -18.46
CA ARG A 47 -4.79 12.40 -17.04
C ARG A 47 -4.69 13.88 -16.72
N GLU A 48 -3.86 14.60 -17.44
CA GLU A 48 -3.64 16.04 -17.30
C GLU A 48 -4.92 16.81 -17.62
N ALA A 49 -5.65 16.41 -18.66
CA ALA A 49 -6.93 17.01 -19.02
C ALA A 49 -7.99 16.81 -17.91
N LEU A 50 -8.04 15.62 -17.28
CA LEU A 50 -8.94 15.37 -16.15
C LEU A 50 -8.54 16.17 -14.90
N GLU A 51 -7.25 16.35 -14.64
CA GLU A 51 -6.76 17.18 -13.53
C GLU A 51 -7.09 18.66 -13.75
N GLU A 52 -6.99 19.16 -14.97
CA GLU A 52 -7.43 20.51 -15.33
C GLU A 52 -8.95 20.69 -15.17
N ARG A 53 -9.72 19.71 -15.62
CA ARG A 53 -11.16 19.71 -15.40
C ARG A 53 -11.53 19.68 -13.92
N LEU A 54 -10.81 18.90 -13.09
CA LEU A 54 -11.00 18.88 -11.64
C LEU A 54 -10.81 20.27 -11.03
N ARG A 55 -9.79 21.02 -11.49
CA ARG A 55 -9.53 22.39 -11.00
C ARG A 55 -10.65 23.36 -11.43
N ARG A 56 -11.14 23.24 -12.64
CA ARG A 56 -12.13 24.17 -13.22
C ARG A 56 -13.57 23.85 -12.82
N GLU A 57 -13.95 22.58 -12.86
CA GLU A 57 -15.33 22.12 -12.73
C GLU A 57 -15.64 21.55 -11.34
N GLY A 58 -14.60 21.23 -10.58
CA GLY A 58 -14.71 20.62 -9.26
C GLY A 58 -14.97 19.10 -9.32
N VAL A 59 -14.81 18.46 -8.16
CA VAL A 59 -14.93 16.99 -8.04
C VAL A 59 -16.34 16.48 -8.32
N GLN A 60 -17.37 17.28 -8.03
CA GLN A 60 -18.78 16.88 -8.23
C GLN A 60 -19.10 16.61 -9.70
N ALA A 61 -18.60 17.43 -10.62
CA ALA A 61 -18.82 17.26 -12.06
C ALA A 61 -18.22 15.92 -12.55
N LEU A 62 -16.98 15.65 -12.14
CA LEU A 62 -16.30 14.39 -12.47
C LEU A 62 -16.95 13.17 -11.83
N HIS A 63 -17.45 13.30 -10.62
CA HIS A 63 -18.19 12.20 -9.96
C HIS A 63 -19.53 11.91 -10.67
N THR A 64 -20.22 12.95 -11.16
CA THR A 64 -21.44 12.79 -11.96
C THR A 64 -21.14 12.07 -13.27
N GLU A 65 -20.05 12.42 -13.97
CA GLU A 65 -19.60 11.70 -15.16
C GLU A 65 -19.27 10.24 -14.86
N LEU A 66 -18.54 10.00 -13.75
CA LEU A 66 -18.25 8.64 -13.33
C LEU A 66 -19.53 7.85 -13.01
N SER A 67 -20.53 8.48 -12.41
CA SER A 67 -21.82 7.85 -12.11
C SER A 67 -22.57 7.43 -13.37
N ALA A 68 -22.39 8.13 -14.49
CA ALA A 68 -22.99 7.79 -15.78
C ALA A 68 -22.30 6.58 -16.44
N VAL A 69 -20.98 6.43 -16.30
CA VAL A 69 -20.21 5.38 -16.98
C VAL A 69 -19.95 4.16 -16.11
N ASP A 70 -19.79 4.33 -14.79
CA ASP A 70 -19.51 3.28 -13.80
C ASP A 70 -20.23 3.58 -12.48
N PRO A 71 -21.57 3.40 -12.43
CA PRO A 71 -22.38 3.76 -11.26
C PRO A 71 -21.97 2.97 -10.00
N GLU A 72 -21.53 1.72 -10.16
CA GLU A 72 -21.09 0.89 -9.03
C GLU A 72 -19.81 1.43 -8.39
N THR A 73 -18.82 1.83 -9.20
CA THR A 73 -17.60 2.47 -8.69
C THR A 73 -17.91 3.84 -8.09
N ALA A 74 -18.77 4.63 -8.72
CA ALA A 74 -19.15 5.95 -8.21
C ALA A 74 -19.82 5.86 -6.83
N ALA A 75 -20.74 4.90 -6.64
CA ALA A 75 -21.44 4.69 -5.37
C ALA A 75 -20.47 4.36 -4.20
N ARG A 76 -19.31 3.77 -4.51
CA ARG A 76 -18.28 3.41 -3.52
C ARG A 76 -17.27 4.53 -3.23
N LEU A 77 -17.16 5.52 -4.10
CA LEU A 77 -16.17 6.58 -4.00
C LEU A 77 -16.80 7.87 -3.46
N PRO A 78 -16.42 8.31 -2.24
CA PRO A 78 -16.87 9.60 -1.75
C PRO A 78 -16.22 10.75 -2.54
N LEU A 79 -16.89 11.90 -2.60
CA LEU A 79 -16.38 13.10 -3.28
C LEU A 79 -14.99 13.54 -2.79
N GLY A 80 -14.64 13.27 -1.53
CA GLY A 80 -13.29 13.53 -1.00
C GLY A 80 -12.17 12.70 -1.64
N ASP A 81 -12.49 11.65 -2.39
CA ASP A 81 -11.51 10.79 -3.05
C ASP A 81 -11.31 11.11 -4.53
N ALA A 82 -11.01 12.39 -4.79
CA ALA A 82 -10.80 12.89 -6.15
C ALA A 82 -9.77 12.07 -6.95
N ARG A 83 -8.72 11.56 -6.29
CA ARG A 83 -7.69 10.73 -6.95
C ARG A 83 -8.27 9.45 -7.55
N ARG A 84 -9.15 8.76 -6.82
CA ARG A 84 -9.76 7.52 -7.32
C ARG A 84 -10.82 7.80 -8.37
N ILE A 85 -11.57 8.90 -8.25
CA ILE A 85 -12.52 9.36 -9.26
C ILE A 85 -11.78 9.63 -10.58
N LEU A 86 -10.70 10.43 -10.54
CA LEU A 86 -9.84 10.68 -11.70
C LEU A 86 -9.31 9.38 -12.32
N ARG A 87 -8.80 8.47 -11.48
CA ARG A 87 -8.25 7.20 -11.96
C ARG A 87 -9.30 6.32 -12.65
N ALA A 88 -10.52 6.34 -12.16
CA ALA A 88 -11.63 5.60 -12.75
C ALA A 88 -12.00 6.14 -14.13
N LEU A 89 -12.12 7.47 -14.26
CA LEU A 89 -12.39 8.13 -15.52
C LEU A 89 -11.24 7.99 -16.52
N GLU A 90 -9.99 8.19 -16.08
CA GLU A 90 -8.79 7.98 -16.90
C GLU A 90 -8.80 6.58 -17.50
N ARG A 91 -9.01 5.53 -16.68
CA ARG A 91 -9.10 4.17 -17.16
C ARG A 91 -10.17 3.99 -18.22
N TYR A 92 -11.38 4.50 -17.94
CA TYR A 92 -12.49 4.40 -18.89
C TYR A 92 -12.16 5.10 -20.23
N GLN A 93 -11.62 6.31 -20.16
CA GLN A 93 -11.25 7.08 -21.35
C GLN A 93 -10.12 6.43 -22.14
N GLU A 94 -9.16 5.77 -21.46
CA GLU A 94 -8.02 5.13 -22.14
C GLU A 94 -8.37 3.77 -22.74
N THR A 95 -9.23 3.00 -22.08
CA THR A 95 -9.44 1.59 -22.42
C THR A 95 -10.87 1.26 -22.89
N GLY A 96 -11.82 2.18 -22.74
CA GLY A 96 -13.24 1.91 -22.94
C GLY A 96 -13.84 0.97 -21.88
N ARG A 97 -13.08 0.59 -20.82
CA ARG A 97 -13.51 -0.35 -19.79
C ARG A 97 -13.57 0.30 -18.44
N THR A 98 -14.65 0.06 -17.71
CA THR A 98 -14.81 0.57 -16.35
C THR A 98 -13.97 -0.21 -15.34
N ILE A 99 -13.79 0.36 -14.14
CA ILE A 99 -13.14 -0.36 -13.03
C ILE A 99 -13.98 -1.57 -12.60
N THR A 100 -15.30 -1.43 -12.58
CA THR A 100 -16.22 -2.53 -12.25
C THR A 100 -16.02 -3.71 -13.19
N GLN A 101 -16.06 -3.49 -14.52
CA GLN A 101 -15.83 -4.53 -15.51
C GLN A 101 -14.48 -5.22 -15.35
N HIS A 102 -13.42 -4.44 -15.18
CA HIS A 102 -12.09 -5.00 -14.98
C HIS A 102 -11.99 -5.87 -13.72
N ASN A 103 -12.60 -5.41 -12.62
CA ASN A 103 -12.59 -6.18 -11.37
C ASN A 103 -13.38 -7.49 -11.51
N GLU A 104 -14.50 -7.50 -12.21
CA GLU A 104 -15.27 -8.71 -12.48
C GLU A 104 -14.51 -9.70 -13.35
N GLU A 105 -13.88 -9.24 -14.44
CA GLU A 105 -13.03 -10.07 -15.28
C GLU A 105 -11.89 -10.71 -14.47
N THR A 106 -11.24 -9.91 -13.63
CA THR A 106 -10.12 -10.39 -12.81
C THR A 106 -10.56 -11.40 -11.74
N LYS A 107 -11.75 -11.22 -11.16
CA LYS A 107 -12.29 -12.15 -10.15
C LYS A 107 -12.64 -13.54 -10.73
N ARG A 108 -12.90 -13.63 -12.03
CA ARG A 108 -13.21 -14.90 -12.71
C ARG A 108 -11.98 -15.76 -12.97
N LEU A 109 -10.80 -15.16 -12.94
CA LEU A 109 -9.55 -15.90 -13.12
C LEU A 109 -9.17 -16.62 -11.84
N PRO A 110 -8.72 -17.89 -11.92
CA PRO A 110 -8.18 -18.56 -10.74
C PRO A 110 -6.94 -17.84 -10.24
N PRO A 111 -6.66 -17.87 -8.94
CA PRO A 111 -5.44 -17.27 -8.40
C PRO A 111 -4.21 -17.95 -9.01
N ARG A 112 -3.20 -17.15 -9.34
CA ARG A 112 -1.93 -17.65 -9.91
C ARG A 112 -1.15 -18.50 -8.92
N TYR A 113 -1.22 -18.15 -7.64
CA TYR A 113 -0.51 -18.82 -6.55
C TYR A 113 -1.47 -19.21 -5.44
N ARG A 114 -1.13 -20.29 -4.71
CA ARG A 114 -1.83 -20.72 -3.49
C ARG A 114 -0.95 -20.41 -2.28
N PRO A 115 -1.11 -19.29 -1.62
CA PRO A 115 -0.30 -18.88 -0.48
C PRO A 115 -0.83 -19.47 0.82
N VAL A 116 0.04 -19.60 1.80
CA VAL A 116 -0.34 -19.61 3.21
C VAL A 116 -0.24 -18.17 3.71
N TRP A 117 -1.33 -17.64 4.22
CA TRP A 117 -1.40 -16.28 4.73
C TRP A 117 -1.14 -16.25 6.23
N LEU A 118 -0.06 -15.59 6.63
CA LEU A 118 0.27 -15.35 8.04
C LEU A 118 0.29 -13.84 8.29
N GLY A 119 -0.43 -13.39 9.30
CA GLY A 119 -0.47 -11.98 9.69
C GLY A 119 0.01 -11.78 11.12
N MET A 120 1.05 -10.99 11.32
CA MET A 120 1.50 -10.62 12.66
C MET A 120 0.72 -9.41 13.17
N THR A 121 0.21 -9.51 14.38
CA THR A 121 -0.45 -8.41 15.09
C THR A 121 -0.10 -8.44 16.57
N PHE A 122 -0.40 -7.36 17.27
CA PHE A 122 -0.31 -7.35 18.74
C PHE A 122 -1.70 -7.59 19.33
N ARG A 123 -1.73 -8.33 20.44
CA ARG A 123 -2.96 -8.51 21.23
C ARG A 123 -3.45 -7.18 21.74
N ASP A 124 -2.55 -6.38 22.32
CA ASP A 124 -2.86 -5.03 22.78
C ASP A 124 -2.49 -3.98 21.70
N ARG A 125 -3.40 -3.07 21.43
CA ARG A 125 -3.17 -1.96 20.51
C ARG A 125 -2.12 -0.98 21.06
N ALA A 126 -2.01 -0.83 22.37
CA ALA A 126 -1.00 0.02 22.99
C ALA A 126 0.41 -0.49 22.68
N ASP A 127 0.63 -1.80 22.75
CA ASP A 127 1.91 -2.44 22.40
C ASP A 127 2.28 -2.20 20.93
N LEU A 128 1.31 -2.34 20.03
CA LEU A 128 1.52 -2.03 18.60
C LEU A 128 1.96 -0.58 18.42
N TYR A 129 1.31 0.36 19.10
CA TYR A 129 1.62 1.78 18.98
C TYR A 129 2.98 2.13 19.58
N ALA A 130 3.28 1.60 20.75
CA ALA A 130 4.60 1.76 21.39
C ALA A 130 5.72 1.24 20.46
N ARG A 131 5.50 0.09 19.84
CA ARG A 131 6.46 -0.49 18.88
C ARG A 131 6.64 0.36 17.62
N ILE A 132 5.56 0.95 17.12
CA ILE A 132 5.61 1.86 15.96
C ILE A 132 6.39 3.13 16.33
N ASP A 133 6.09 3.72 17.48
CA ASP A 133 6.72 4.97 17.93
C ASP A 133 8.22 4.76 18.15
N LEU A 134 8.59 3.69 18.85
CA LEU A 134 10.00 3.28 19.03
C LEU A 134 10.72 3.07 17.67
N ARG A 135 10.06 2.45 16.71
CA ARG A 135 10.66 2.26 15.37
C ARG A 135 10.91 3.60 14.66
N VAL A 136 10.02 4.58 14.82
CA VAL A 136 10.23 5.92 14.26
C VAL A 136 11.47 6.57 14.86
N GLU A 137 11.63 6.50 16.18
CA GLU A 137 12.81 7.01 16.90
C GLU A 137 14.09 6.34 16.38
N GLN A 138 14.12 5.02 16.35
CA GLN A 138 15.26 4.26 15.80
C GLN A 138 15.59 4.61 14.36
N THR A 139 14.58 4.86 13.51
CA THR A 139 14.79 5.24 12.11
C THR A 139 15.43 6.63 12.00
N LEU A 140 15.04 7.55 12.86
CA LEU A 140 15.67 8.88 12.95
C LEU A 140 17.12 8.78 13.42
N GLU A 141 17.41 8.00 14.48
CA GLU A 141 18.75 7.73 14.96
C GLU A 141 19.65 7.08 13.91
N GLN A 142 19.09 6.21 13.07
CA GLN A 142 19.77 5.58 11.93
C GLN A 142 20.04 6.52 10.76
N GLY A 143 19.61 7.79 10.84
CA GLY A 143 20.00 8.83 9.91
C GLY A 143 18.96 9.17 8.83
N LEU A 144 17.66 8.98 9.09
CA LEU A 144 16.60 9.36 8.15
C LEU A 144 16.70 10.83 7.72
N VAL A 145 17.03 11.75 8.62
CA VAL A 145 17.17 13.18 8.29
C VAL A 145 18.29 13.38 7.27
N ALA A 146 19.47 12.83 7.54
CA ALA A 146 20.61 12.92 6.64
C ALA A 146 20.36 12.25 5.28
N GLU A 147 19.54 11.20 5.25
CA GLU A 147 19.14 10.57 3.99
C GLU A 147 18.27 11.52 3.15
N VAL A 148 17.27 12.17 3.76
CA VAL A 148 16.40 13.14 3.08
C VAL A 148 17.23 14.33 2.56
N GLU A 149 18.13 14.89 3.39
CA GLU A 149 19.02 15.97 2.98
C GLU A 149 19.86 15.59 1.75
N ARG A 150 20.45 14.40 1.73
CA ARG A 150 21.23 13.91 0.59
C ARG A 150 20.39 13.77 -0.68
N LEU A 151 19.14 13.32 -0.57
CA LEU A 151 18.23 13.21 -1.72
C LEU A 151 17.88 14.60 -2.28
N LEU A 152 17.57 15.56 -1.41
CA LEU A 152 17.30 16.95 -1.81
C LEU A 152 18.54 17.58 -2.46
N ALA A 153 19.73 17.38 -1.89
CA ALA A 153 21.00 17.88 -2.46
C ALA A 153 21.32 17.28 -3.82
N ARG A 154 20.84 16.06 -4.11
CA ARG A 154 20.93 15.43 -5.44
C ARG A 154 19.88 15.92 -6.44
N GLY A 155 19.06 16.89 -6.07
CA GLY A 155 18.03 17.45 -6.94
C GLY A 155 16.77 16.61 -7.05
N VAL A 156 16.54 15.62 -6.16
CA VAL A 156 15.26 14.88 -6.14
C VAL A 156 14.15 15.85 -5.74
N PRO A 157 13.14 16.08 -6.60
CA PRO A 157 12.08 17.00 -6.28
C PRO A 157 11.18 16.44 -5.17
N ASP A 158 10.74 17.29 -4.25
CA ASP A 158 9.82 16.87 -3.18
C ASP A 158 8.46 16.37 -3.67
N THR A 159 8.11 16.65 -4.91
CA THR A 159 6.93 16.08 -5.60
C THR A 159 7.14 14.65 -6.07
N ALA A 160 8.38 14.14 -6.08
CA ALA A 160 8.65 12.76 -6.45
C ALA A 160 7.89 11.79 -5.55
N THR A 161 7.41 10.68 -6.12
CA THR A 161 6.60 9.69 -5.40
C THR A 161 7.30 9.17 -4.15
N ALA A 162 8.61 8.92 -4.21
CA ALA A 162 9.40 8.46 -3.07
C ALA A 162 9.40 9.48 -1.93
N MET A 163 9.49 10.78 -2.25
CA MET A 163 9.48 11.88 -1.27
C MET A 163 8.11 12.10 -0.60
N GLN A 164 7.05 11.44 -1.08
CA GLN A 164 5.72 11.46 -0.45
C GLN A 164 5.55 10.34 0.60
N ALA A 165 6.55 9.49 0.79
CA ALA A 165 6.52 8.46 1.83
C ALA A 165 6.45 9.09 3.24
N ILE A 166 5.81 8.34 4.16
CA ILE A 166 5.79 8.72 5.59
C ILE A 166 7.24 8.77 6.10
N GLY A 167 7.59 9.85 6.73
CA GLY A 167 8.96 10.16 7.17
C GLY A 167 9.61 11.20 6.26
N TYR A 168 9.64 10.97 4.95
CA TYR A 168 10.31 11.89 4.02
C TYR A 168 9.59 13.23 3.91
N LYS A 169 8.29 13.20 3.66
CA LYS A 169 7.48 14.41 3.51
C LYS A 169 7.54 15.31 4.75
N GLU A 170 7.45 14.73 5.93
CA GLU A 170 7.48 15.44 7.21
C GLU A 170 8.85 16.07 7.46
N ILE A 171 9.92 15.33 7.20
CA ILE A 171 11.30 15.83 7.32
C ILE A 171 11.56 16.97 6.33
N VAL A 172 11.11 16.86 5.07
CA VAL A 172 11.22 17.96 4.09
C VAL A 172 10.55 19.23 4.61
N GLN A 173 9.35 19.10 5.19
CA GLN A 173 8.64 20.25 5.76
C GLN A 173 9.41 20.89 6.92
N ALA A 174 10.03 20.09 7.78
CA ALA A 174 10.86 20.58 8.87
C ALA A 174 12.14 21.26 8.37
N LEU A 175 12.84 20.65 7.41
CA LEU A 175 14.05 21.24 6.80
C LEU A 175 13.78 22.57 6.08
N ARG A 176 12.55 22.79 5.60
CA ARG A 176 12.09 24.06 4.99
C ARG A 176 11.56 25.07 6.00
N GLY A 177 11.60 24.76 7.29
CA GLY A 177 11.09 25.64 8.33
C GLY A 177 9.57 25.80 8.35
N GLN A 178 8.83 24.91 7.68
CA GLN A 178 7.36 24.90 7.66
C GLN A 178 6.77 24.31 8.94
N THR A 179 7.55 23.52 9.67
CA THR A 179 7.23 22.92 10.97
C THR A 179 8.53 22.71 11.76
N THR A 180 8.44 22.39 13.04
CA THR A 180 9.59 21.98 13.84
C THR A 180 9.92 20.49 13.61
N MET A 181 11.15 20.09 13.92
CA MET A 181 11.55 18.68 13.84
C MET A 181 10.71 17.82 14.81
N ASP A 182 10.43 18.30 16.00
CA ASP A 182 9.61 17.60 16.99
C ASP A 182 8.17 17.39 16.51
N GLU A 183 7.60 18.38 15.82
CA GLU A 183 6.27 18.24 15.22
C GLU A 183 6.29 17.25 14.06
N ALA A 184 7.34 17.28 13.22
CA ALA A 184 7.52 16.31 12.14
C ALA A 184 7.58 14.87 12.70
N VAL A 185 8.34 14.64 13.76
CA VAL A 185 8.44 13.33 14.42
C VAL A 185 7.08 12.86 14.94
N ARG A 186 6.36 13.71 15.67
CA ARG A 186 5.01 13.40 16.16
C ARG A 186 4.05 13.04 15.01
N LEU A 187 4.16 13.76 13.90
CA LEU A 187 3.32 13.53 12.72
C LEU A 187 3.69 12.21 12.02
N ILE A 188 4.98 11.86 11.94
CA ILE A 188 5.46 10.57 11.41
C ILE A 188 4.89 9.42 12.26
N GLN A 189 4.99 9.49 13.59
CA GLN A 189 4.42 8.50 14.51
C GLN A 189 2.91 8.34 14.29
N GLN A 190 2.17 9.44 14.27
CA GLN A 190 0.72 9.43 14.05
C GLN A 190 0.33 8.82 12.70
N ARG A 191 1.03 9.21 11.62
CA ARG A 191 0.77 8.70 10.27
C ARG A 191 1.12 7.22 10.16
N SER A 192 2.18 6.77 10.82
CA SER A 192 2.58 5.36 10.89
C SER A 192 1.55 4.52 11.63
N ARG A 193 1.02 4.99 12.77
CA ARG A 193 -0.09 4.33 13.47
C ARG A 193 -1.36 4.26 12.60
N ASN A 194 -1.68 5.33 11.88
CA ASN A 194 -2.82 5.33 10.94
C ASN A 194 -2.58 4.39 9.76
N TYR A 195 -1.33 4.25 9.30
CA TYR A 195 -0.98 3.28 8.26
C TYR A 195 -1.17 1.85 8.76
N ALA A 196 -0.71 1.52 9.96
CA ALA A 196 -0.93 0.21 10.58
C ALA A 196 -2.43 -0.14 10.72
N LYS A 197 -3.28 0.82 11.10
CA LYS A 197 -4.75 0.62 11.11
C LYS A 197 -5.27 0.24 9.73
N ARG A 198 -4.82 0.91 8.66
CA ARG A 198 -5.24 0.58 7.29
C ARG A 198 -4.77 -0.81 6.87
N GLN A 199 -3.55 -1.21 7.24
CA GLN A 199 -3.06 -2.57 6.98
C GLN A 199 -3.93 -3.62 7.66
N LEU A 200 -4.22 -3.47 8.96
CA LEU A 200 -5.09 -4.39 9.69
C LEU A 200 -6.49 -4.46 9.07
N THR A 201 -7.06 -3.32 8.69
CA THR A 201 -8.37 -3.27 8.02
C THR A 201 -8.36 -3.98 6.68
N TRP A 202 -7.26 -3.88 5.92
CA TRP A 202 -7.12 -4.57 4.65
C TRP A 202 -7.06 -6.08 4.85
N PHE A 203 -6.12 -6.54 5.68
CA PHE A 203 -5.84 -7.96 5.84
C PHE A 203 -6.94 -8.72 6.58
N ARG A 204 -7.71 -8.07 7.46
CA ARG A 204 -8.90 -8.68 8.10
C ARG A 204 -10.00 -9.10 7.13
N ARG A 205 -9.96 -8.64 5.88
CA ARG A 205 -10.91 -9.06 4.83
C ARG A 205 -10.57 -10.43 4.24
N ASN A 206 -9.37 -10.91 4.49
CA ASN A 206 -8.93 -12.22 4.02
C ASN A 206 -9.29 -13.29 5.06
N PRO A 207 -10.28 -14.19 4.78
CA PRO A 207 -10.68 -15.23 5.72
C PRO A 207 -9.64 -16.34 5.86
N GLU A 208 -8.69 -16.46 4.93
CA GLU A 208 -7.62 -17.46 4.95
C GLU A 208 -6.40 -17.00 5.76
N LEU A 209 -6.41 -15.77 6.30
CA LEU A 209 -5.27 -15.23 7.03
C LEU A 209 -5.27 -15.77 8.47
N HIS A 210 -4.19 -16.45 8.85
CA HIS A 210 -3.91 -16.88 10.21
C HIS A 210 -3.18 -15.78 10.97
N TRP A 211 -3.82 -15.25 12.02
CA TRP A 211 -3.24 -14.20 12.84
C TRP A 211 -2.31 -14.79 13.90
N LEU A 212 -1.05 -14.31 13.92
CA LEU A 212 -0.05 -14.59 14.94
C LEU A 212 -0.02 -13.42 15.92
N GLU A 213 -0.66 -13.59 17.05
CA GLU A 213 -0.74 -12.53 18.07
C GLU A 213 0.53 -12.44 18.88
N GLN A 214 1.08 -11.24 18.96
CA GLN A 214 2.27 -10.91 19.72
C GLN A 214 1.90 -10.24 21.04
N THR A 215 2.76 -10.43 22.03
CA THR A 215 2.79 -9.66 23.30
C THR A 215 4.18 -9.13 23.53
N LEU A 216 4.34 -8.13 24.39
CA LEU A 216 5.66 -7.68 24.82
C LEU A 216 6.06 -8.38 26.13
N PRO A 217 7.34 -8.79 26.28
CA PRO A 217 8.41 -8.78 25.28
C PRO A 217 8.14 -9.76 24.12
N LEU A 218 8.71 -9.47 22.93
CA LEU A 218 8.52 -10.33 21.76
C LEU A 218 9.17 -11.71 21.96
N ASP A 219 8.41 -12.78 21.74
CA ASP A 219 8.92 -14.14 21.68
C ASP A 219 8.90 -14.64 20.22
N PHE A 220 10.04 -14.51 19.56
CA PHE A 220 10.21 -14.94 18.18
C PHE A 220 10.12 -16.46 18.03
N SER A 221 10.60 -17.22 19.01
CA SER A 221 10.56 -18.69 18.97
C SER A 221 9.13 -19.21 19.04
N ALA A 222 8.34 -18.68 19.96
CA ALA A 222 6.93 -19.04 20.09
C ALA A 222 6.14 -18.61 18.83
N THR A 223 6.40 -17.42 18.29
CA THR A 223 5.77 -16.96 17.05
C THR A 223 6.11 -17.85 15.86
N PHE A 224 7.37 -18.24 15.73
CA PHE A 224 7.83 -19.13 14.67
C PHE A 224 7.19 -20.51 14.80
N ALA A 225 7.13 -21.08 16.00
CA ALA A 225 6.45 -22.34 16.24
C ALA A 225 4.97 -22.30 15.86
N GLN A 226 4.26 -21.22 16.21
CA GLN A 226 2.87 -21.00 15.77
C GLN A 226 2.75 -20.90 14.25
N ALA A 227 3.65 -20.19 13.58
CA ALA A 227 3.65 -20.05 12.13
C ALA A 227 3.78 -21.43 11.45
N LEU A 228 4.65 -22.30 11.94
CA LEU A 228 4.88 -23.63 11.38
C LEU A 228 3.62 -24.52 11.41
N LEU A 229 2.72 -24.36 12.38
CA LEU A 229 1.46 -25.10 12.46
C LEU A 229 0.53 -24.85 11.25
N HIS A 230 0.70 -23.75 10.56
CA HIS A 230 -0.11 -23.37 9.41
C HIS A 230 0.54 -23.68 8.05
N ILE A 231 1.82 -24.12 8.06
CA ILE A 231 2.55 -24.41 6.83
C ILE A 231 2.48 -25.93 6.56
N PRO A 232 1.82 -26.37 5.49
CA PRO A 232 1.51 -27.80 5.27
C PRO A 232 2.71 -28.75 5.26
N PHE A 233 3.91 -28.22 4.95
CA PHE A 233 5.14 -29.03 4.89
C PHE A 233 5.81 -29.24 6.26
N PHE A 234 5.33 -28.56 7.30
CA PHE A 234 5.87 -28.60 8.66
C PHE A 234 4.79 -28.91 9.71
N ALA A 235 3.55 -29.11 9.29
CA ALA A 235 2.51 -29.59 10.19
C ALA A 235 2.81 -31.07 10.55
N PRO A 236 2.73 -31.47 11.86
CA PRO A 236 3.00 -32.81 12.31
C PRO A 236 2.03 -33.85 11.74
#